data_82aaac2f9ec75ef9675d9fc55813e26e
#
_entry.id   82aaac2f9ec75ef9675d9fc55813e26e
#
_cell.length_a   1.000
_cell.length_b   1.000
_cell.length_c   1.000
_cell.angle_alpha   90.00
_cell.angle_beta   90.00
_cell.angle_gamma   90.00
#
_symmetry.space_group_name_H-M   'P 1'
#
loop_
_entity.id
_entity.type
_entity.pdbx_description
1 polymer ?
#
loop_
_entity_poly.entity_id
_entity_poly.type
_entity_poly.pdbx_seq_one_letter_code
_entity_poly.pdbx_strand_id
1 'polypeptide(L)'
;MAVNKSGVLAGQVAIVTGASRGIGEAIAKRYAMEGARVVVTARSVDEADHYLPGTIKDTVEVINAAGGEAIAVRADLSVAEDRHNLVRETQEAFGPADILVNNAAVTYFIPVADFPERRFRLMMDVQVWTPFELSQLVLPAMRERGAGWILNISSGAAIHPDKAAGARGGTVYGMCKAALERFTTGLAQEVYDEGIGVNVISPGLVETPGVIHHKLITEETRDRVTPMEYMTESCLRLVHGDAKTLTGRIDYADQVMQEFNLEPTPLI
;
A
#
# COMPACT_ATOMS: atom_id res chain seq x y z
N MET A 1 2.10 -18.22 -12.75
CA MET A 1 1.87 -19.23 -11.67
C MET A 1 0.38 -19.36 -11.41
N ALA A 2 -0.07 -20.44 -10.78
CA ALA A 2 -1.48 -20.58 -10.42
C ALA A 2 -1.73 -20.03 -9.01
N VAL A 3 -2.94 -19.55 -8.78
CA VAL A 3 -3.38 -19.07 -7.45
C VAL A 3 -3.48 -20.26 -6.48
N ASN A 4 -2.90 -20.13 -5.30
CA ASN A 4 -3.05 -21.07 -4.20
C ASN A 4 -4.29 -20.74 -3.37
N LYS A 5 -5.42 -21.35 -3.70
CA LYS A 5 -6.69 -21.11 -2.97
C LYS A 5 -6.66 -21.55 -1.49
N SER A 6 -5.62 -22.28 -1.08
CA SER A 6 -5.37 -22.70 0.31
C SER A 6 -4.15 -21.98 0.90
N GLY A 7 -3.74 -20.87 0.30
CA GLY A 7 -2.61 -20.06 0.76
C GLY A 7 -2.87 -19.35 2.09
N VAL A 8 -1.89 -18.61 2.56
CA VAL A 8 -1.93 -17.98 3.89
C VAL A 8 -2.99 -16.90 4.04
N LEU A 9 -3.54 -16.39 2.92
CA LEU A 9 -4.65 -15.41 2.90
C LEU A 9 -5.97 -16.01 2.38
N ALA A 10 -6.08 -17.35 2.35
CA ALA A 10 -7.26 -18.03 1.81
C ALA A 10 -8.57 -17.48 2.42
N GLY A 11 -9.46 -16.98 1.54
CA GLY A 11 -10.78 -16.46 1.91
C GLY A 11 -10.79 -15.08 2.57
N GLN A 12 -9.63 -14.49 2.87
CA GLN A 12 -9.56 -13.12 3.42
C GLN A 12 -9.88 -12.08 2.36
N VAL A 13 -10.50 -10.98 2.77
CA VAL A 13 -10.83 -9.84 1.91
C VAL A 13 -9.79 -8.74 2.07
N ALA A 14 -9.08 -8.39 1.01
CA ALA A 14 -8.04 -7.38 1.01
C ALA A 14 -8.41 -6.16 0.15
N ILE A 15 -8.40 -4.97 0.73
CA ILE A 15 -8.46 -3.71 -0.01
C ILE A 15 -7.03 -3.23 -0.27
N VAL A 16 -6.66 -3.01 -1.55
CA VAL A 16 -5.36 -2.46 -1.92
C VAL A 16 -5.55 -1.14 -2.66
N THR A 17 -5.13 -0.04 -2.04
CA THR A 17 -5.28 1.30 -2.62
C THR A 17 -4.11 1.64 -3.56
N GLY A 18 -4.40 2.40 -4.64
CA GLY A 18 -3.41 2.73 -5.65
C GLY A 18 -2.90 1.51 -6.42
N ALA A 19 -3.79 0.53 -6.66
CA ALA A 19 -3.45 -0.78 -7.20
C ALA A 19 -3.62 -0.91 -8.73
N SER A 20 -3.69 0.20 -9.46
CA SER A 20 -3.72 0.20 -10.92
C SER A 20 -2.35 -0.05 -11.57
N ARG A 21 -1.26 0.07 -10.84
CA ARG A 21 0.13 -0.06 -11.30
C ARG A 21 1.12 -0.20 -10.16
N GLY A 22 2.36 -0.61 -10.50
CA GLY A 22 3.51 -0.59 -9.60
C GLY A 22 3.33 -1.42 -8.35
N ILE A 23 3.73 -0.89 -7.18
CA ILE A 23 3.72 -1.63 -5.91
C ILE A 23 2.31 -2.10 -5.52
N GLY A 24 1.30 -1.26 -5.68
CA GLY A 24 -0.07 -1.63 -5.34
C GLY A 24 -0.63 -2.76 -6.20
N GLU A 25 -0.39 -2.72 -7.52
CA GLU A 25 -0.71 -3.81 -8.44
C GLU A 25 0.00 -5.10 -8.04
N ALA A 26 1.30 -5.01 -7.77
CA ALA A 26 2.13 -6.15 -7.38
C ALA A 26 1.64 -6.80 -6.06
N ILE A 27 1.30 -5.99 -5.05
CA ILE A 27 0.72 -6.46 -3.79
C ILE A 27 -0.63 -7.15 -4.04
N ALA A 28 -1.51 -6.54 -4.84
CA ALA A 28 -2.82 -7.12 -5.19
C ALA A 28 -2.68 -8.50 -5.83
N LYS A 29 -1.77 -8.64 -6.80
CA LYS A 29 -1.43 -9.93 -7.43
C LYS A 29 -0.90 -10.93 -6.42
N ARG A 30 0.06 -10.53 -5.58
CA ARG A 30 0.68 -11.43 -4.60
C ARG A 30 -0.32 -11.95 -3.55
N TYR A 31 -1.23 -11.07 -3.08
CA TYR A 31 -2.26 -11.47 -2.14
C TYR A 31 -3.29 -12.42 -2.79
N ALA A 32 -3.69 -12.14 -4.03
CA ALA A 32 -4.55 -13.06 -4.78
C ALA A 32 -3.90 -14.44 -5.00
N MET A 33 -2.57 -14.49 -5.24
CA MET A 33 -1.82 -15.75 -5.34
C MET A 33 -1.89 -16.60 -4.06
N GLU A 34 -2.12 -15.97 -2.90
CA GLU A 34 -2.31 -16.64 -1.60
C GLU A 34 -3.78 -16.84 -1.22
N GLY A 35 -4.68 -16.70 -2.18
CA GLY A 35 -6.11 -17.01 -2.00
C GLY A 35 -6.94 -15.88 -1.40
N ALA A 36 -6.42 -14.65 -1.30
CA ALA A 36 -7.22 -13.50 -0.92
C ALA A 36 -8.23 -13.13 -2.03
N ARG A 37 -9.40 -12.62 -1.61
CA ARG A 37 -10.33 -11.88 -2.47
C ARG A 37 -9.93 -10.42 -2.45
N VAL A 38 -9.53 -9.87 -3.60
CA VAL A 38 -8.85 -8.57 -3.65
C VAL A 38 -9.73 -7.49 -4.26
N VAL A 39 -9.90 -6.39 -3.53
CA VAL A 39 -10.49 -5.15 -4.05
C VAL A 39 -9.36 -4.25 -4.52
N VAL A 40 -9.26 -4.11 -5.84
CA VAL A 40 -8.27 -3.30 -6.53
C VAL A 40 -8.84 -1.90 -6.72
N THR A 41 -8.28 -0.89 -6.05
CA THR A 41 -8.83 0.47 -6.15
C THR A 41 -7.80 1.51 -6.55
N ALA A 42 -8.19 2.36 -7.48
CA ALA A 42 -7.52 3.58 -7.90
C ALA A 42 -8.49 4.46 -8.72
N ARG A 43 -8.00 5.62 -9.17
CA ARG A 43 -8.75 6.51 -10.06
C ARG A 43 -8.77 6.04 -11.52
N SER A 44 -7.69 5.36 -11.95
CA SER A 44 -7.48 4.94 -13.35
C SER A 44 -8.26 3.66 -13.64
N VAL A 45 -9.40 3.79 -14.30
CA VAL A 45 -10.26 2.69 -14.77
C VAL A 45 -9.91 2.32 -16.20
N ASP A 46 -9.70 3.34 -17.04
CA ASP A 46 -9.32 3.21 -18.44
C ASP A 46 -7.96 3.87 -18.69
N GLU A 47 -7.25 3.47 -19.74
CA GLU A 47 -5.90 3.99 -20.04
C GLU A 47 -5.86 5.52 -20.21
N ALA A 48 -6.94 6.12 -20.69
CA ALA A 48 -7.06 7.57 -20.86
C ALA A 48 -7.15 8.36 -19.52
N ASP A 49 -7.42 7.69 -18.41
CA ASP A 49 -7.59 8.34 -17.11
C ASP A 49 -6.29 8.88 -16.51
N HIS A 50 -5.13 8.38 -16.97
CA HIS A 50 -3.84 8.79 -16.43
C HIS A 50 -2.73 8.70 -17.48
N TYR A 51 -1.71 9.57 -17.35
CA TYR A 51 -0.55 9.59 -18.24
C TYR A 51 0.45 8.43 -18.05
N LEU A 52 0.37 7.72 -16.90
CA LEU A 52 1.13 6.51 -16.65
C LEU A 52 0.30 5.28 -17.03
N PRO A 53 0.91 4.22 -17.59
CA PRO A 53 0.22 2.99 -17.99
C PRO A 53 -0.31 2.22 -16.79
N GLY A 54 -1.32 1.39 -17.02
CA GLY A 54 -1.95 0.48 -16.06
C GLY A 54 -3.26 1.00 -15.49
N THR A 55 -4.23 0.11 -15.36
CA THR A 55 -5.57 0.38 -14.86
C THR A 55 -5.98 -0.64 -13.79
N ILE A 56 -7.02 -0.33 -13.02
CA ILE A 56 -7.58 -1.30 -12.06
C ILE A 56 -8.23 -2.49 -12.78
N LYS A 57 -8.76 -2.27 -14.00
CA LYS A 57 -9.31 -3.35 -14.84
C LYS A 57 -8.24 -4.35 -15.24
N ASP A 58 -7.08 -3.87 -15.72
CA ASP A 58 -5.97 -4.74 -16.13
C ASP A 58 -5.50 -5.61 -14.95
N THR A 59 -5.33 -4.99 -13.78
CA THR A 59 -4.93 -5.71 -12.56
C THR A 59 -5.93 -6.81 -12.20
N VAL A 60 -7.23 -6.50 -12.23
CA VAL A 60 -8.31 -7.46 -11.96
C VAL A 60 -8.35 -8.57 -12.99
N GLU A 61 -8.21 -8.23 -14.28
CA GLU A 61 -8.20 -9.22 -15.38
C GLU A 61 -7.07 -10.24 -15.22
N VAL A 62 -5.83 -9.76 -14.91
CA VAL A 62 -4.69 -10.64 -14.67
C VAL A 62 -4.93 -11.57 -13.49
N ILE A 63 -5.45 -11.06 -12.36
CA ILE A 63 -5.75 -11.86 -11.17
C ILE A 63 -6.80 -12.92 -11.48
N ASN A 64 -7.92 -12.54 -12.11
CA ASN A 64 -9.03 -13.44 -12.40
C ASN A 64 -8.64 -14.48 -13.46
N ALA A 65 -7.87 -14.11 -14.48
CA ALA A 65 -7.35 -15.04 -15.50
C ALA A 65 -6.40 -16.09 -14.88
N ALA A 66 -5.69 -15.77 -13.80
CA ALA A 66 -4.85 -16.72 -13.06
C ALA A 66 -5.66 -17.63 -12.09
N GLY A 67 -7.00 -17.45 -12.01
CA GLY A 67 -7.90 -18.21 -11.15
C GLY A 67 -8.08 -17.64 -9.74
N GLY A 68 -7.63 -16.41 -9.49
CA GLY A 68 -7.91 -15.62 -8.28
C GLY A 68 -9.29 -14.99 -8.31
N GLU A 69 -9.59 -14.20 -7.26
CA GLU A 69 -10.85 -13.46 -7.13
C GLU A 69 -10.54 -11.98 -6.88
N ALA A 70 -10.86 -11.10 -7.83
CA ALA A 70 -10.67 -9.67 -7.67
C ALA A 70 -11.81 -8.87 -8.30
N ILE A 71 -12.08 -7.70 -7.72
CA ILE A 71 -12.97 -6.68 -8.28
C ILE A 71 -12.27 -5.33 -8.37
N ALA A 72 -12.70 -4.51 -9.32
CA ALA A 72 -12.24 -3.14 -9.50
C ALA A 72 -13.26 -2.17 -8.88
N VAL A 73 -12.82 -1.36 -7.94
CA VAL A 73 -13.60 -0.27 -7.35
C VAL A 73 -12.91 1.06 -7.64
N ARG A 74 -13.51 1.92 -8.46
CA ARG A 74 -12.97 3.24 -8.73
C ARG A 74 -13.13 4.14 -7.51
N ALA A 75 -12.04 4.76 -7.06
CA ALA A 75 -12.08 5.75 -6.01
C ALA A 75 -11.04 6.86 -6.21
N ASP A 76 -11.47 8.11 -6.15
CA ASP A 76 -10.58 9.25 -5.88
C ASP A 76 -10.47 9.44 -4.37
N LEU A 77 -9.37 9.01 -3.81
CA LEU A 77 -9.17 9.00 -2.37
C LEU A 77 -9.06 10.40 -1.74
N SER A 78 -9.03 11.47 -2.53
CA SER A 78 -9.20 12.84 -2.03
C SER A 78 -10.67 13.21 -1.78
N VAL A 79 -11.62 12.37 -2.22
CA VAL A 79 -13.07 12.56 -2.08
C VAL A 79 -13.62 11.64 -0.98
N ALA A 80 -14.27 12.23 0.04
CA ALA A 80 -14.78 11.47 1.17
C ALA A 80 -15.81 10.41 0.76
N GLU A 81 -16.74 10.76 -0.13
CA GLU A 81 -17.76 9.84 -0.61
C GLU A 81 -17.16 8.60 -1.28
N ASP A 82 -16.10 8.77 -2.08
CA ASP A 82 -15.42 7.66 -2.75
C ASP A 82 -14.76 6.69 -1.75
N ARG A 83 -14.18 7.21 -0.64
CA ARG A 83 -13.61 6.38 0.44
C ARG A 83 -14.68 5.55 1.15
N HIS A 84 -15.83 6.15 1.46
CA HIS A 84 -16.97 5.44 2.04
C HIS A 84 -17.56 4.40 1.07
N ASN A 85 -17.72 4.77 -0.21
CA ASN A 85 -18.19 3.86 -1.25
C ASN A 85 -17.24 2.66 -1.44
N LEU A 86 -15.93 2.88 -1.40
CA LEU A 86 -14.94 1.80 -1.48
C LEU A 86 -15.19 0.72 -0.42
N VAL A 87 -15.35 1.12 0.84
CA VAL A 87 -15.58 0.15 1.93
C VAL A 87 -16.95 -0.51 1.81
N ARG A 88 -17.98 0.23 1.43
CA ARG A 88 -19.33 -0.30 1.20
C ARG A 88 -19.35 -1.32 0.06
N GLU A 89 -18.78 -1.00 -1.10
CA GLU A 89 -18.73 -1.90 -2.25
C GLU A 89 -17.87 -3.15 -1.96
N THR A 90 -16.82 -3.01 -1.17
CA THR A 90 -16.05 -4.16 -0.67
C THR A 90 -16.96 -5.09 0.13
N GLN A 91 -17.71 -4.53 1.09
CA GLN A 91 -18.59 -5.30 1.95
C GLN A 91 -19.73 -5.99 1.19
N GLU A 92 -20.28 -5.31 0.19
CA GLU A 92 -21.35 -5.86 -0.67
C GLU A 92 -20.85 -7.02 -1.55
N ALA A 93 -19.62 -6.94 -2.07
CA ALA A 93 -19.06 -7.92 -2.98
C ALA A 93 -18.46 -9.15 -2.26
N PHE A 94 -17.68 -8.92 -1.20
CA PHE A 94 -16.85 -9.95 -0.57
C PHE A 94 -17.07 -10.11 0.94
N GLY A 95 -17.80 -9.19 1.55
CA GLY A 95 -17.88 -9.06 2.99
C GLY A 95 -16.88 -8.03 3.53
N PRO A 96 -16.84 -7.83 4.86
CA PRO A 96 -16.00 -6.82 5.48
C PRO A 96 -14.51 -7.14 5.28
N ALA A 97 -13.71 -6.09 5.07
CA ALA A 97 -12.27 -6.21 4.84
C ALA A 97 -11.53 -6.81 6.05
N ASP A 98 -10.68 -7.79 5.78
CA ASP A 98 -9.74 -8.39 6.73
C ASP A 98 -8.39 -7.70 6.68
N ILE A 99 -8.02 -7.18 5.49
CA ILE A 99 -6.75 -6.52 5.24
C ILE A 99 -6.99 -5.19 4.52
N LEU A 100 -6.38 -4.12 5.03
CA LEU A 100 -6.32 -2.82 4.36
C LEU A 100 -4.87 -2.48 4.04
N VAL A 101 -4.55 -2.28 2.75
CA VAL A 101 -3.25 -1.79 2.30
C VAL A 101 -3.37 -0.35 1.82
N ASN A 102 -2.85 0.58 2.59
CA ASN A 102 -2.75 1.99 2.25
C ASN A 102 -1.47 2.25 1.44
N ASN A 103 -1.55 2.03 0.13
CA ASN A 103 -0.43 2.21 -0.80
C ASN A 103 -0.57 3.46 -1.67
N ALA A 104 -1.78 3.96 -1.90
CA ALA A 104 -1.99 5.12 -2.77
C ALA A 104 -1.14 6.34 -2.37
N ALA A 105 -0.50 6.95 -3.34
CA ALA A 105 0.30 8.15 -3.15
C ALA A 105 0.16 9.13 -4.32
N VAL A 106 0.28 10.41 -3.99
CA VAL A 106 0.45 11.52 -4.94
C VAL A 106 1.70 12.26 -4.53
N THR A 107 2.66 12.43 -5.45
CA THR A 107 3.95 13.01 -5.11
C THR A 107 4.28 14.20 -5.99
N TYR A 108 4.70 15.29 -5.35
CA TYR A 108 5.28 16.46 -5.98
C TYR A 108 6.60 16.80 -5.32
N PHE A 109 7.67 16.85 -6.10
CA PHE A 109 9.01 17.26 -5.65
C PHE A 109 9.21 18.74 -5.93
N ILE A 110 8.73 19.60 -5.04
CA ILE A 110 8.77 21.07 -5.17
C ILE A 110 9.39 21.63 -3.88
N PRO A 111 10.33 22.60 -3.97
CA PRO A 111 10.85 23.30 -2.80
C PRO A 111 9.72 23.97 -1.99
N VAL A 112 9.89 24.03 -0.66
CA VAL A 112 8.86 24.59 0.25
C VAL A 112 8.46 26.02 -0.13
N ALA A 113 9.43 26.83 -0.54
CA ALA A 113 9.17 28.24 -0.92
C ALA A 113 8.20 28.38 -2.11
N ASP A 114 8.17 27.38 -3.00
CA ASP A 114 7.38 27.43 -4.24
C ASP A 114 6.22 26.43 -4.21
N PHE A 115 5.97 25.77 -3.05
CA PHE A 115 5.00 24.68 -2.97
C PHE A 115 3.57 25.19 -2.97
N PRO A 116 2.74 24.88 -4.00
CA PRO A 116 1.36 25.36 -4.05
C PRO A 116 0.48 24.70 -2.98
N GLU A 117 -0.32 25.49 -2.29
CA GLU A 117 -1.24 25.05 -1.23
C GLU A 117 -2.15 23.90 -1.70
N ARG A 118 -2.72 23.99 -2.91
CA ARG A 118 -3.57 22.94 -3.47
C ARG A 118 -2.86 21.58 -3.55
N ARG A 119 -1.59 21.57 -3.94
CA ARG A 119 -0.79 20.33 -4.02
C ARG A 119 -0.43 19.82 -2.64
N PHE A 120 -0.14 20.70 -1.70
CA PHE A 120 0.10 20.34 -0.30
C PHE A 120 -1.13 19.65 0.29
N ARG A 121 -2.32 20.27 0.18
CA ARG A 121 -3.58 19.69 0.65
C ARG A 121 -3.85 18.34 0.03
N LEU A 122 -3.72 18.19 -1.29
CA LEU A 122 -3.92 16.93 -1.98
C LEU A 122 -2.97 15.83 -1.47
N MET A 123 -1.69 16.14 -1.21
CA MET A 123 -0.75 15.16 -0.67
C MET A 123 -1.13 14.75 0.76
N MET A 124 -1.52 15.70 1.61
CA MET A 124 -1.99 15.41 2.98
C MET A 124 -3.29 14.60 2.97
N ASP A 125 -4.22 14.93 2.10
CA ASP A 125 -5.49 14.19 1.98
C ASP A 125 -5.27 12.74 1.57
N VAL A 126 -4.48 12.51 0.52
CA VAL A 126 -4.29 11.14 -0.02
C VAL A 126 -3.35 10.30 0.84
N GLN A 127 -2.30 10.89 1.43
CA GLN A 127 -1.26 10.11 2.10
C GLN A 127 -1.32 10.12 3.63
N VAL A 128 -2.15 10.98 4.23
CA VAL A 128 -2.29 11.07 5.69
C VAL A 128 -3.75 10.88 6.11
N TRP A 129 -4.66 11.73 5.59
CA TRP A 129 -6.07 11.65 5.95
C TRP A 129 -6.74 10.36 5.46
N THR A 130 -6.53 9.97 4.21
CA THR A 130 -7.11 8.75 3.64
C THR A 130 -6.74 7.47 4.42
N PRO A 131 -5.45 7.19 4.71
CA PRO A 131 -5.09 6.04 5.55
C PRO A 131 -5.76 6.06 6.93
N PHE A 132 -5.87 7.24 7.54
CA PHE A 132 -6.56 7.41 8.81
C PHE A 132 -8.05 7.08 8.69
N GLU A 133 -8.76 7.68 7.74
CA GLU A 133 -10.21 7.50 7.57
C GLU A 133 -10.57 6.08 7.10
N LEU A 134 -9.82 5.50 6.15
CA LEU A 134 -10.05 4.11 5.74
C LEU A 134 -9.83 3.15 6.91
N SER A 135 -8.83 3.40 7.76
CA SER A 135 -8.65 2.62 8.98
C SER A 135 -9.87 2.74 9.92
N GLN A 136 -10.40 3.96 10.12
CA GLN A 136 -11.62 4.16 10.91
C GLN A 136 -12.81 3.37 10.34
N LEU A 137 -12.93 3.29 9.02
CA LEU A 137 -14.05 2.61 8.36
C LEU A 137 -13.97 1.08 8.44
N VAL A 138 -12.77 0.48 8.45
CA VAL A 138 -12.61 -0.99 8.52
C VAL A 138 -12.51 -1.52 9.95
N LEU A 139 -12.02 -0.71 10.90
CA LEU A 139 -11.80 -1.12 12.29
C LEU A 139 -13.03 -1.71 13.00
N PRO A 140 -14.26 -1.19 12.86
CA PRO A 140 -15.42 -1.76 13.54
C PRO A 140 -15.62 -3.25 13.24
N ALA A 141 -15.52 -3.65 11.98
CA ALA A 141 -15.68 -5.05 11.59
C ALA A 141 -14.47 -5.91 12.01
N MET A 142 -13.25 -5.37 11.99
CA MET A 142 -12.06 -6.05 12.51
C MET A 142 -12.16 -6.29 14.01
N ARG A 143 -12.66 -5.32 14.77
CA ARG A 143 -12.93 -5.44 16.23
C ARG A 143 -13.97 -6.49 16.54
N GLU A 144 -15.07 -6.51 15.79
CA GLU A 144 -16.13 -7.51 15.96
C GLU A 144 -15.61 -8.95 15.78
N ARG A 145 -14.69 -9.15 14.82
CA ARG A 145 -14.05 -10.46 14.59
C ARG A 145 -12.89 -10.76 15.54
N GLY A 146 -12.34 -9.76 16.21
CA GLY A 146 -11.08 -9.88 16.96
C GLY A 146 -9.87 -10.21 16.06
N ALA A 147 -9.90 -9.80 14.80
CA ALA A 147 -8.83 -10.06 13.82
C ALA A 147 -8.85 -9.04 12.67
N GLY A 148 -7.69 -8.66 12.19
CA GLY A 148 -7.53 -7.77 11.04
C GLY A 148 -6.10 -7.28 10.86
N TRP A 149 -5.80 -6.74 9.68
CA TRP A 149 -4.48 -6.21 9.35
C TRP A 149 -4.58 -4.88 8.60
N ILE A 150 -3.78 -3.92 9.03
CA ILE A 150 -3.61 -2.65 8.34
C ILE A 150 -2.13 -2.50 7.99
N LEU A 151 -1.83 -2.40 6.70
CA LEU A 151 -0.48 -2.20 6.18
C LEU A 151 -0.37 -0.87 5.46
N ASN A 152 0.52 -0.02 5.93
CA ASN A 152 0.80 1.29 5.35
C ASN A 152 2.10 1.25 4.54
N ILE A 153 2.12 1.86 3.35
CA ILE A 153 3.31 1.93 2.52
C ILE A 153 3.99 3.30 2.70
N SER A 154 5.14 3.27 3.38
CA SER A 154 5.96 4.45 3.64
C SER A 154 7.02 4.65 2.55
N SER A 155 8.10 5.29 2.92
CA SER A 155 9.27 5.58 2.09
C SER A 155 10.46 5.93 2.98
N GLY A 156 11.68 5.66 2.54
CA GLY A 156 12.88 6.21 3.16
C GLY A 156 12.90 7.74 3.31
N ALA A 157 11.99 8.44 2.60
CA ALA A 157 11.79 9.88 2.78
C ALA A 157 11.22 10.27 4.16
N ALA A 158 10.68 9.33 4.93
CA ALA A 158 10.23 9.55 6.31
C ALA A 158 11.40 9.78 7.28
N ILE A 159 12.59 9.26 6.95
CA ILE A 159 13.80 9.46 7.76
C ILE A 159 14.24 10.93 7.65
N HIS A 160 14.72 11.50 8.77
CA HIS A 160 15.27 12.84 8.76
C HIS A 160 16.47 12.95 7.81
N PRO A 161 16.44 13.87 6.84
CA PRO A 161 17.52 13.97 5.86
C PRO A 161 18.80 14.51 6.49
N ASP A 162 19.96 14.04 5.97
CA ASP A 162 21.23 14.68 6.24
C ASP A 162 21.22 16.09 5.66
N LYS A 163 21.72 17.07 6.42
CA LYS A 163 21.81 18.48 6.01
C LYS A 163 22.62 18.68 4.72
N ALA A 164 23.57 17.81 4.45
CA ALA A 164 24.42 17.83 3.27
C ALA A 164 23.84 17.05 2.07
N ALA A 165 22.89 16.15 2.30
CA ALA A 165 22.25 15.39 1.25
C ALA A 165 21.26 16.27 0.49
N GLY A 166 21.67 16.78 -0.67
CA GLY A 166 21.02 17.83 -1.44
C GLY A 166 19.75 17.51 -2.19
N ALA A 167 18.93 16.55 -1.79
CA ALA A 167 17.64 16.28 -2.43
C ALA A 167 16.64 17.39 -2.12
N ARG A 168 16.45 18.31 -3.06
CA ARG A 168 15.51 19.43 -2.91
C ARG A 168 14.10 19.01 -3.30
N GLY A 169 13.09 19.52 -2.57
CA GLY A 169 11.66 19.37 -2.90
C GLY A 169 10.98 18.16 -2.29
N GLY A 170 11.66 17.29 -1.56
CA GLY A 170 11.07 16.11 -0.90
C GLY A 170 10.39 16.37 0.45
N THR A 171 10.42 17.60 0.97
CA THR A 171 10.01 17.92 2.34
C THR A 171 8.56 17.53 2.63
N VAL A 172 7.61 17.93 1.77
CA VAL A 172 6.18 17.62 1.97
C VAL A 172 5.93 16.12 1.86
N TYR A 173 6.60 15.44 0.93
CA TYR A 173 6.51 13.98 0.82
C TYR A 173 7.05 13.29 2.08
N GLY A 174 8.21 13.69 2.56
CA GLY A 174 8.78 13.18 3.81
C GLY A 174 7.87 13.43 5.01
N MET A 175 7.26 14.61 5.12
CA MET A 175 6.25 14.91 6.15
C MET A 175 5.07 13.94 6.11
N CYS A 176 4.51 13.67 4.92
CA CYS A 176 3.40 12.71 4.78
C CYS A 176 3.81 11.31 5.24
N LYS A 177 5.00 10.84 4.84
CA LYS A 177 5.47 9.50 5.19
C LYS A 177 5.85 9.38 6.67
N ALA A 178 6.47 10.38 7.26
CA ALA A 178 6.73 10.42 8.71
C ALA A 178 5.42 10.46 9.52
N ALA A 179 4.41 11.23 9.07
CA ALA A 179 3.09 11.23 9.68
C ALA A 179 2.41 9.85 9.62
N LEU A 180 2.54 9.14 8.48
CA LEU A 180 2.01 7.81 8.28
C LEU A 180 2.69 6.77 9.21
N GLU A 181 4.01 6.84 9.38
CA GLU A 181 4.74 5.98 10.32
C GLU A 181 4.33 6.24 11.78
N ARG A 182 4.18 7.53 12.15
CA ARG A 182 3.70 7.85 13.50
C ARG A 182 2.26 7.42 13.73
N PHE A 183 1.39 7.56 12.74
CA PHE A 183 0.02 7.05 12.76
C PHE A 183 0.01 5.54 12.98
N THR A 184 0.81 4.79 12.21
CA THR A 184 0.90 3.33 12.29
C THR A 184 1.22 2.86 13.71
N THR A 185 2.28 3.39 14.32
CA THR A 185 2.71 2.98 15.66
C THR A 185 1.70 3.40 16.75
N GLY A 186 1.01 4.53 16.55
CA GLY A 186 -0.05 4.97 17.43
C GLY A 186 -1.27 4.06 17.38
N LEU A 187 -1.74 3.76 16.17
CA LEU A 187 -2.89 2.87 15.99
C LEU A 187 -2.58 1.44 16.46
N ALA A 188 -1.38 0.93 16.18
CA ALA A 188 -0.96 -0.39 16.67
C ALA A 188 -1.05 -0.49 18.21
N GLN A 189 -0.70 0.57 18.91
CA GLN A 189 -0.83 0.64 20.36
C GLN A 189 -2.30 0.65 20.82
N GLU A 190 -3.15 1.42 20.11
CA GLU A 190 -4.58 1.53 20.45
C GLU A 190 -5.34 0.21 20.31
N VAL A 191 -4.99 -0.61 19.29
CA VAL A 191 -5.70 -1.87 18.95
C VAL A 191 -4.94 -3.13 19.39
N TYR A 192 -3.90 -2.98 20.21
CA TYR A 192 -2.98 -4.07 20.56
C TYR A 192 -3.67 -5.32 21.10
N ASP A 193 -4.67 -5.14 21.98
CA ASP A 193 -5.41 -6.24 22.60
C ASP A 193 -6.63 -6.70 21.78
N GLU A 194 -6.85 -6.10 20.62
CA GLU A 194 -8.02 -6.37 19.78
C GLU A 194 -7.77 -7.42 18.67
N GLY A 195 -6.57 -8.02 18.64
CA GLY A 195 -6.20 -9.01 17.61
C GLY A 195 -5.94 -8.38 16.21
N ILE A 196 -5.70 -7.08 16.18
CA ILE A 196 -5.48 -6.33 14.92
C ILE A 196 -4.01 -5.93 14.81
N GLY A 197 -3.35 -6.35 13.73
CA GLY A 197 -1.99 -5.96 13.40
C GLY A 197 -1.96 -4.69 12.54
N VAL A 198 -1.10 -3.73 12.91
CA VAL A 198 -0.92 -2.48 12.16
C VAL A 198 0.57 -2.26 11.92
N ASN A 199 0.99 -2.28 10.66
CA ASN A 199 2.39 -2.20 10.28
C ASN A 199 2.63 -1.16 9.19
N VAL A 200 3.86 -0.70 9.07
CA VAL A 200 4.29 0.16 7.97
C VAL A 200 5.59 -0.36 7.38
N ILE A 201 5.70 -0.30 6.05
CA ILE A 201 6.87 -0.76 5.32
C ILE A 201 7.29 0.24 4.25
N SER A 202 8.60 0.41 4.12
CA SER A 202 9.23 1.19 3.07
C SER A 202 9.81 0.27 2.00
N PRO A 203 9.55 0.52 0.70
CA PRO A 203 9.94 -0.39 -0.38
C PRO A 203 11.44 -0.35 -0.71
N GLY A 204 12.18 0.65 -0.24
CA GLY A 204 13.45 1.01 -0.85
C GLY A 204 13.23 1.72 -2.20
N LEU A 205 14.17 1.57 -3.12
CA LEU A 205 14.06 2.09 -4.49
C LEU A 205 13.58 0.97 -5.42
N VAL A 206 12.26 0.89 -5.64
CA VAL A 206 11.65 -0.11 -6.53
C VAL A 206 11.34 0.51 -7.89
N GLU A 207 11.69 -0.17 -8.98
CA GLU A 207 11.38 0.29 -10.33
C GLU A 207 9.88 0.20 -10.59
N THR A 208 9.22 1.35 -10.62
CA THR A 208 7.78 1.50 -10.90
C THR A 208 7.57 2.57 -11.98
N PRO A 209 6.41 2.60 -12.66
CA PRO A 209 6.10 3.67 -13.60
C PRO A 209 6.29 5.08 -13.04
N GLY A 210 5.97 5.29 -11.77
CA GLY A 210 6.18 6.58 -11.08
C GLY A 210 7.66 6.90 -10.85
N VAL A 211 8.44 5.93 -10.41
CA VAL A 211 9.89 6.08 -10.20
C VAL A 211 10.62 6.37 -11.52
N ILE A 212 10.22 5.69 -12.60
CA ILE A 212 10.74 5.94 -13.96
C ILE A 212 10.38 7.36 -14.42
N HIS A 213 9.10 7.75 -14.27
CA HIS A 213 8.62 9.07 -14.66
C HIS A 213 9.38 10.21 -13.95
N HIS A 214 9.62 10.07 -12.67
CA HIS A 214 10.37 11.05 -11.87
C HIS A 214 11.89 10.92 -12.00
N LYS A 215 12.39 9.98 -12.81
CA LYS A 215 13.83 9.74 -13.04
C LYS A 215 14.62 9.55 -11.74
N LEU A 216 14.05 8.80 -10.79
CA LEU A 216 14.69 8.57 -9.49
C LEU A 216 15.79 7.50 -9.55
N ILE A 217 15.78 6.64 -10.57
CA ILE A 217 16.85 5.68 -10.84
C ILE A 217 17.87 6.37 -11.75
N THR A 218 19.06 6.60 -11.23
CA THR A 218 20.24 7.15 -11.92
C THR A 218 21.33 6.09 -11.98
N GLU A 219 22.44 6.36 -12.65
CA GLU A 219 23.61 5.47 -12.63
C GLU A 219 24.13 5.25 -11.20
N GLU A 220 24.08 6.27 -10.35
CA GLU A 220 24.55 6.23 -8.97
C GLU A 220 23.61 5.45 -8.02
N THR A 221 22.32 5.33 -8.37
CA THR A 221 21.28 4.68 -7.54
C THR A 221 20.86 3.33 -8.09
N ARG A 222 21.30 2.94 -9.28
CA ARG A 222 20.90 1.68 -9.94
C ARG A 222 21.20 0.44 -9.08
N ASP A 223 22.34 0.42 -8.42
CA ASP A 223 22.74 -0.71 -7.56
C ASP A 223 21.93 -0.80 -6.25
N ARG A 224 21.08 0.20 -5.98
CA ARG A 224 20.18 0.24 -4.80
C ARG A 224 18.75 -0.13 -5.15
N VAL A 225 18.49 -0.51 -6.39
CA VAL A 225 17.14 -0.91 -6.81
C VAL A 225 16.77 -2.23 -6.13
N THR A 226 15.70 -2.18 -5.35
CA THR A 226 15.11 -3.35 -4.68
C THR A 226 14.18 -4.08 -5.65
N PRO A 227 14.26 -5.41 -5.81
CA PRO A 227 13.31 -6.17 -6.60
C PRO A 227 11.86 -5.99 -6.11
N MET A 228 10.91 -5.95 -7.03
CA MET A 228 9.48 -5.83 -6.69
C MET A 228 9.01 -6.98 -5.79
N GLU A 229 9.54 -8.17 -6.02
CA GLU A 229 9.21 -9.39 -5.26
C GLU A 229 9.60 -9.25 -3.78
N TYR A 230 10.69 -8.55 -3.46
CA TYR A 230 11.05 -8.28 -2.05
C TYR A 230 9.96 -7.48 -1.34
N MET A 231 9.43 -6.46 -2.02
CA MET A 231 8.34 -5.65 -1.49
C MET A 231 7.07 -6.46 -1.28
N THR A 232 6.70 -7.28 -2.27
CA THR A 232 5.45 -8.05 -2.20
C THR A 232 5.49 -9.18 -1.18
N GLU A 233 6.61 -9.91 -1.05
CA GLU A 233 6.79 -10.92 0.00
C GLU A 233 6.78 -10.29 1.39
N SER A 234 7.47 -9.17 1.55
CA SER A 234 7.49 -8.45 2.82
C SER A 234 6.10 -7.93 3.20
N CYS A 235 5.33 -7.40 2.24
CA CYS A 235 3.95 -6.99 2.48
C CYS A 235 3.06 -8.18 2.86
N LEU A 236 3.24 -9.33 2.20
CA LEU A 236 2.53 -10.55 2.56
C LEU A 236 2.86 -10.96 3.99
N ARG A 237 4.15 -11.01 4.35
CA ARG A 237 4.60 -11.44 5.68
C ARG A 237 4.03 -10.56 6.81
N LEU A 238 3.83 -9.27 6.55
CA LEU A 238 3.36 -8.31 7.55
C LEU A 238 1.84 -8.26 7.73
N VAL A 239 1.07 -9.13 7.06
CA VAL A 239 -0.40 -9.18 7.14
C VAL A 239 -0.95 -10.57 7.48
N HIS A 240 -0.11 -11.47 8.03
CA HIS A 240 -0.59 -12.77 8.49
C HIS A 240 0.23 -13.28 9.68
N GLY A 241 -0.37 -14.16 10.46
CA GLY A 241 0.24 -14.74 11.65
C GLY A 241 -0.34 -14.17 12.95
N ASP A 242 0.47 -14.09 14.00
CA ASP A 242 0.04 -13.56 15.29
C ASP A 242 0.18 -12.04 15.35
N ALA A 243 -0.94 -11.33 15.37
CA ALA A 243 -0.99 -9.87 15.41
C ALA A 243 -0.33 -9.28 16.66
N LYS A 244 -0.27 -10.00 17.80
CA LYS A 244 0.39 -9.51 19.02
C LYS A 244 1.91 -9.43 18.89
N THR A 245 2.50 -10.32 18.12
CA THR A 245 3.94 -10.37 17.88
C THR A 245 4.35 -9.56 16.65
N LEU A 246 3.43 -9.38 15.70
CA LEU A 246 3.68 -8.75 14.41
C LEU A 246 2.82 -7.49 14.25
N THR A 247 3.03 -6.49 15.11
CA THR A 247 2.34 -5.19 15.05
C THR A 247 3.26 -4.04 15.49
N GLY A 248 2.95 -2.82 15.07
CA GLY A 248 3.70 -1.62 15.42
C GLY A 248 5.06 -1.49 14.73
N ARG A 249 5.29 -2.25 13.68
CA ARG A 249 6.57 -2.31 12.96
C ARG A 249 6.72 -1.14 11.99
N ILE A 250 7.95 -0.65 11.90
CA ILE A 250 8.42 0.27 10.86
C ILE A 250 9.58 -0.44 10.16
N ASP A 251 9.31 -0.99 8.99
CA ASP A 251 10.23 -1.90 8.32
C ASP A 251 10.68 -1.40 6.93
N TYR A 252 11.73 -2.05 6.42
CA TYR A 252 12.17 -1.98 5.03
C TYR A 252 12.08 -3.35 4.38
N ALA A 253 11.72 -3.40 3.10
CA ALA A 253 11.45 -4.65 2.41
C ALA A 253 12.63 -5.64 2.45
N ASP A 254 13.85 -5.18 2.23
CA ASP A 254 15.08 -5.98 2.30
C ASP A 254 15.35 -6.55 3.70
N GLN A 255 15.06 -5.77 4.75
CA GLN A 255 15.22 -6.20 6.14
C GLN A 255 14.22 -7.28 6.52
N VAL A 256 12.94 -7.13 6.10
CA VAL A 256 11.90 -8.16 6.32
C VAL A 256 12.25 -9.46 5.60
N MET A 257 12.73 -9.38 4.34
CA MET A 257 13.21 -10.56 3.60
C MET A 257 14.29 -11.32 4.36
N GLN A 258 15.26 -10.60 4.92
CA GLN A 258 16.36 -11.19 5.69
C GLN A 258 15.89 -11.75 7.04
N GLU A 259 15.14 -10.96 7.82
CA GLU A 259 14.66 -11.35 9.16
C GLU A 259 13.84 -12.64 9.14
N PHE A 260 12.94 -12.75 8.16
CA PHE A 260 12.04 -13.91 8.05
C PHE A 260 12.50 -14.96 7.06
N ASN A 261 13.72 -14.81 6.50
CA ASN A 261 14.30 -15.73 5.50
C ASN A 261 13.32 -16.04 4.35
N LEU A 262 12.75 -14.97 3.77
CA LEU A 262 11.76 -15.09 2.70
C LEU A 262 12.44 -15.29 1.35
N GLU A 263 11.80 -16.08 0.47
CA GLU A 263 12.23 -16.25 -0.90
C GLU A 263 11.36 -15.44 -1.86
N PRO A 264 11.93 -14.73 -2.85
CA PRO A 264 11.16 -13.96 -3.80
C PRO A 264 10.31 -14.86 -4.70
N THR A 265 9.02 -14.56 -4.80
CA THR A 265 8.08 -15.31 -5.64
C THR A 265 7.73 -14.50 -6.88
N PRO A 266 7.96 -15.00 -8.10
CA PRO A 266 7.53 -14.33 -9.32
C PRO A 266 6.00 -14.13 -9.34
N LEU A 267 5.56 -12.95 -9.78
CA LEU A 267 4.15 -12.57 -9.84
C LEU A 267 3.44 -13.14 -11.08
N ILE A 268 2.11 -13.25 -10.97
CA ILE A 268 1.21 -13.56 -12.10
C ILE A 268 1.03 -12.38 -13.04
#